data_5d5c7f8b816da2010865878d0e69f0de
#
_entry.id   5d5c7f8b816da2010865878d0e69f0de
#
_cell.length_a   1.000
_cell.length_b   1.000
_cell.length_c   1.000
_cell.angle_alpha   90.00
_cell.angle_beta   90.00
_cell.angle_gamma   90.00
#
_symmetry.space_group_name_H-M   'P 1'
#
loop_
_entity.id
_entity.type
_entity.pdbx_description
1 polymer ?
#
loop_
_entity_poly.entity_id
_entity_poly.type
_entity_poly.pdbx_seq_one_letter_code
_entity_poly.pdbx_strand_id
1 'polypeptide(L)'
;LLTKGRIRGVQNPEACSAWTKKVIEHININYKAIPIIVASRVSAYLHNQTDLSRITIDGPLVAFESVVNNDAEDKIFLSTYMDEFFGNIEKLSINNPLILVTPIPEFPFNVPKRAALALNTEDFDKTDEITISKNEYLIRNHYFLEELRKRTPMKNIRILDPTDVLCDDRLCYGTQGFYPIYSDSDHLTYEGSKRLGILLSNLL
;
A
#
# COMPACT_ATOMS: atom_id res chain seq x y z
N LEU A 1 7.67 1.74 -9.99
CA LEU A 1 8.57 2.89 -9.78
C LEU A 1 10.04 2.48 -9.52
N LEU A 2 10.40 1.22 -9.72
CA LEU A 2 11.76 0.73 -9.51
C LEU A 2 12.58 0.74 -10.77
N THR A 3 13.82 1.16 -10.65
CA THR A 3 14.75 1.27 -11.78
C THR A 3 15.97 0.36 -11.66
N LYS A 4 16.20 -0.26 -10.52
CA LYS A 4 17.27 -1.25 -10.32
C LYS A 4 16.85 -2.18 -9.18
N GLY A 5 17.03 -3.45 -9.34
CA GLY A 5 16.91 -4.38 -8.25
C GLY A 5 16.20 -5.66 -8.62
N ARG A 6 16.55 -6.71 -7.93
CA ARG A 6 15.88 -8.00 -7.99
C ARG A 6 14.50 -7.87 -7.32
N ILE A 7 13.48 -7.51 -8.10
CA ILE A 7 12.11 -7.76 -7.65
C ILE A 7 11.94 -9.27 -7.75
N ARG A 8 11.92 -9.98 -6.63
CA ARG A 8 11.61 -11.41 -6.62
C ARG A 8 10.26 -11.61 -7.27
N GLY A 9 10.18 -12.46 -8.28
CA GLY A 9 8.96 -12.75 -9.04
C GLY A 9 8.75 -11.93 -10.31
N VAL A 10 9.55 -10.91 -10.62
CA VAL A 10 9.51 -10.21 -11.90
C VAL A 10 10.43 -10.89 -12.89
N GLN A 11 9.87 -11.40 -13.98
CA GLN A 11 10.60 -12.13 -15.01
C GLN A 11 11.64 -11.28 -15.77
N ASN A 12 11.46 -9.95 -15.83
CA ASN A 12 12.38 -9.04 -16.49
C ASN A 12 12.46 -7.68 -15.76
N PRO A 13 13.25 -7.58 -14.69
CA PRO A 13 13.38 -6.35 -13.90
C PRO A 13 14.00 -5.19 -14.68
N GLU A 14 14.88 -5.47 -15.65
CA GLU A 14 15.52 -4.44 -16.48
C GLU A 14 14.51 -3.76 -17.42
N ALA A 15 13.61 -4.54 -18.05
CA ALA A 15 12.57 -4.00 -18.88
C ALA A 15 11.58 -3.13 -18.10
N CYS A 16 11.22 -3.55 -16.88
CA CYS A 16 10.36 -2.79 -15.99
C CYS A 16 11.01 -1.45 -15.59
N SER A 17 12.30 -1.48 -15.26
CA SER A 17 13.09 -0.30 -14.95
C SER A 17 13.18 0.67 -16.13
N ALA A 18 13.49 0.16 -17.33
CA ALA A 18 13.58 0.98 -18.53
C ALA A 18 12.23 1.61 -18.89
N TRP A 19 11.14 0.87 -18.72
CA TRP A 19 9.78 1.39 -18.92
C TRP A 19 9.44 2.50 -17.91
N THR A 20 9.72 2.31 -16.63
CA THR A 20 9.49 3.32 -15.59
C THR A 20 10.21 4.64 -15.91
N LYS A 21 11.48 4.58 -16.34
CA LYS A 21 12.23 5.77 -16.75
C LYS A 21 11.55 6.50 -17.90
N LYS A 22 11.18 5.76 -18.95
CA LYS A 22 10.48 6.33 -20.12
C LYS A 22 9.14 6.98 -19.75
N VAL A 23 8.38 6.38 -18.84
CA VAL A 23 7.12 6.94 -18.36
C VAL A 23 7.36 8.26 -17.60
N ILE A 24 8.34 8.31 -16.69
CA ILE A 24 8.68 9.53 -15.96
C ILE A 24 9.12 10.64 -16.92
N GLU A 25 10.00 10.32 -17.87
CA GLU A 25 10.44 11.26 -18.89
C GLU A 25 9.27 11.78 -19.73
N HIS A 26 8.41 10.86 -20.20
CA HIS A 26 7.23 11.22 -21.01
C HIS A 26 6.27 12.15 -20.24
N ILE A 27 6.01 11.87 -18.97
CA ILE A 27 5.17 12.72 -18.12
C ILE A 27 5.79 14.11 -17.99
N ASN A 28 7.07 14.19 -17.65
CA ASN A 28 7.75 15.48 -17.44
C ASN A 28 7.86 16.34 -18.70
N ILE A 29 7.88 15.73 -19.88
CA ILE A 29 7.94 16.44 -21.15
C ILE A 29 6.55 16.92 -21.57
N ASN A 30 5.55 16.03 -21.51
CA ASN A 30 4.26 16.24 -22.17
C ASN A 30 3.16 16.74 -21.23
N TYR A 31 3.30 16.54 -19.90
CA TYR A 31 2.30 16.88 -18.91
C TYR A 31 2.92 17.78 -17.84
N LYS A 32 2.67 19.09 -17.92
CA LYS A 32 3.15 20.09 -16.96
C LYS A 32 1.98 20.68 -16.18
N ALA A 33 2.20 20.89 -14.89
CA ALA A 33 1.20 21.45 -13.97
C ALA A 33 -0.08 20.60 -13.83
N ILE A 34 0.00 19.32 -14.19
CA ILE A 34 -1.11 18.37 -14.01
C ILE A 34 -0.89 17.59 -12.71
N PRO A 35 -1.89 17.50 -11.83
CA PRO A 35 -1.77 16.70 -10.62
C PRO A 35 -1.51 15.21 -10.94
N ILE A 36 -0.49 14.66 -10.30
CA ILE A 36 -0.13 13.24 -10.43
C ILE A 36 -0.47 12.54 -9.12
N ILE A 37 -1.20 11.44 -9.21
CA ILE A 37 -1.49 10.59 -8.06
C ILE A 37 -0.63 9.34 -8.19
N VAL A 38 0.15 9.05 -7.15
CA VAL A 38 0.96 7.83 -7.07
C VAL A 38 0.44 6.99 -5.91
N ALA A 39 -0.10 5.83 -6.24
CA ALA A 39 -0.46 4.79 -5.29
C ALA A 39 0.38 3.53 -5.62
N SER A 40 0.93 2.91 -4.60
CA SER A 40 1.77 1.72 -4.78
C SER A 40 1.69 0.81 -3.56
N ARG A 41 1.68 -0.49 -3.82
CA ARG A 41 1.75 -1.53 -2.79
C ARG A 41 3.20 -1.76 -2.37
N VAL A 42 3.83 -0.72 -1.80
CA VAL A 42 5.27 -0.71 -1.48
C VAL A 42 5.65 -1.86 -0.55
N SER A 43 4.85 -2.10 0.49
CA SER A 43 5.14 -3.13 1.51
C SER A 43 5.18 -4.55 0.95
N ALA A 44 4.40 -4.86 -0.09
CA ALA A 44 4.46 -6.16 -0.76
C ALA A 44 5.83 -6.42 -1.40
N TYR A 45 6.48 -5.38 -1.91
CA TYR A 45 7.81 -5.49 -2.51
C TYR A 45 8.92 -5.53 -1.45
N LEU A 46 8.73 -4.86 -0.32
CA LEU A 46 9.70 -4.83 0.78
C LEU A 46 9.76 -6.17 1.52
N HIS A 47 8.60 -6.80 1.74
CA HIS A 47 8.49 -8.01 2.59
C HIS A 47 8.46 -9.32 1.81
N ASN A 48 8.66 -9.29 0.50
CA ASN A 48 8.67 -10.49 -0.36
C ASN A 48 7.39 -11.36 -0.27
N GLN A 49 6.30 -10.81 0.21
CA GLN A 49 5.02 -11.50 0.34
C GLN A 49 4.09 -11.09 -0.81
N THR A 50 4.26 -11.73 -1.94
CA THR A 50 3.32 -11.61 -3.06
C THR A 50 2.12 -12.55 -2.91
N ASP A 51 2.16 -13.48 -1.95
CA ASP A 51 1.18 -14.56 -1.87
C ASP A 51 0.47 -14.59 -0.51
N LEU A 52 -0.45 -13.66 -0.32
CA LEU A 52 -1.46 -13.73 0.75
C LEU A 52 -2.46 -14.88 0.52
N SER A 53 -2.45 -15.54 -0.66
CA SER A 53 -3.34 -16.65 -0.99
C SER A 53 -3.05 -17.92 -0.19
N ARG A 54 -1.88 -18.02 0.42
CA ARG A 54 -1.49 -19.14 1.31
C ARG A 54 -1.95 -18.98 2.75
N ILE A 55 -2.57 -17.86 3.10
CA ILE A 55 -3.16 -17.70 4.41
C ILE A 55 -4.46 -18.51 4.41
N THR A 56 -4.40 -19.69 4.99
CA THR A 56 -5.58 -20.55 5.18
C THR A 56 -6.55 -19.85 6.12
N ILE A 57 -7.85 -19.97 5.83
CA ILE A 57 -8.96 -19.33 6.55
C ILE A 57 -8.94 -19.67 8.05
N ASP A 58 -8.30 -20.78 8.44
CA ASP A 58 -8.26 -21.34 9.79
C ASP A 58 -6.84 -21.37 10.39
N GLY A 59 -5.85 -20.77 9.71
CA GLY A 59 -4.48 -20.72 10.26
C GLY A 59 -4.34 -19.61 11.30
N PRO A 60 -3.46 -19.77 12.31
CA PRO A 60 -3.07 -18.66 13.16
C PRO A 60 -2.61 -17.54 12.24
N LEU A 61 -2.97 -16.28 12.58
CA LEU A 61 -2.39 -15.09 12.00
C LEU A 61 -0.89 -15.34 11.88
N VAL A 62 -0.41 -15.63 10.67
CA VAL A 62 1.02 -15.62 10.43
C VAL A 62 1.37 -14.18 10.73
N ALA A 63 1.96 -13.97 11.91
CA ALA A 63 2.45 -12.67 12.28
C ALA A 63 3.15 -12.15 11.04
N PHE A 64 2.85 -10.91 10.65
CA PHE A 64 3.59 -10.23 9.60
C PHE A 64 5.02 -10.01 10.12
N GLU A 65 5.69 -11.11 10.47
CA GLU A 65 7.11 -11.09 10.75
C GLU A 65 7.75 -10.58 9.47
N SER A 66 8.38 -9.45 9.59
CA SER A 66 9.25 -8.96 8.55
C SER A 66 10.19 -10.10 8.19
N VAL A 67 10.03 -10.69 7.02
CA VAL A 67 10.97 -11.67 6.45
C VAL A 67 12.28 -10.96 6.04
N VAL A 68 12.47 -9.76 6.51
CA VAL A 68 13.73 -9.06 6.49
C VAL A 68 14.60 -9.75 7.54
N ASN A 69 15.32 -10.75 7.12
CA ASN A 69 16.47 -11.18 7.88
C ASN A 69 17.31 -9.92 8.09
N ASN A 70 17.70 -9.66 9.34
CA ASN A 70 18.48 -8.49 9.71
C ASN A 70 19.93 -8.54 9.19
N ASP A 71 20.18 -9.21 8.06
CA ASP A 71 21.48 -9.25 7.45
C ASP A 71 21.81 -7.94 6.69
N ALA A 72 23.09 -7.73 6.42
CA ALA A 72 23.56 -6.49 5.81
C ALA A 72 23.07 -6.34 4.36
N GLU A 73 22.83 -7.43 3.65
CA GLU A 73 22.38 -7.42 2.25
C GLU A 73 20.93 -6.96 2.14
N ASP A 74 20.05 -7.41 3.04
CA ASP A 74 18.67 -6.98 3.08
C ASP A 74 18.55 -5.50 3.42
N LYS A 75 19.36 -4.99 4.34
CA LYS A 75 19.38 -3.55 4.67
C LYS A 75 19.83 -2.68 3.49
N ILE A 76 20.85 -3.11 2.76
CA ILE A 76 21.31 -2.42 1.55
C ILE A 76 20.22 -2.45 0.48
N PHE A 77 19.57 -3.58 0.29
CA PHE A 77 18.48 -3.73 -0.67
C PHE A 77 17.32 -2.77 -0.34
N LEU A 78 16.85 -2.76 0.90
CA LEU A 78 15.76 -1.91 1.36
C LEU A 78 16.07 -0.42 1.19
N SER A 79 17.28 0.00 1.60
CA SER A 79 17.73 1.38 1.46
C SER A 79 17.76 1.79 -0.01
N THR A 80 18.39 0.98 -0.87
CA THR A 80 18.48 1.24 -2.32
C THR A 80 17.09 1.32 -2.95
N TYR A 81 16.17 0.43 -2.56
CA TYR A 81 14.80 0.44 -3.03
C TYR A 81 14.08 1.74 -2.67
N MET A 82 14.19 2.19 -1.42
CA MET A 82 13.54 3.42 -0.98
C MET A 82 14.13 4.66 -1.65
N ASP A 83 15.45 4.72 -1.79
CA ASP A 83 16.10 5.83 -2.46
C ASP A 83 15.70 5.95 -3.94
N GLU A 84 15.56 4.82 -4.63
CA GLU A 84 15.04 4.81 -6.00
C GLU A 84 13.56 5.18 -6.07
N PHE A 85 12.75 4.63 -5.18
CA PHE A 85 11.32 4.93 -5.12
C PHE A 85 11.08 6.42 -4.92
N PHE A 86 11.65 6.99 -3.86
CA PHE A 86 11.47 8.42 -3.56
C PHE A 86 12.15 9.32 -4.57
N GLY A 87 13.33 8.95 -5.08
CA GLY A 87 14.00 9.69 -6.15
C GLY A 87 13.15 9.75 -7.44
N ASN A 88 12.36 8.73 -7.75
CA ASN A 88 11.44 8.75 -8.88
C ASN A 88 10.16 9.56 -8.58
N ILE A 89 9.67 9.54 -7.34
CA ILE A 89 8.58 10.41 -6.88
C ILE A 89 9.00 11.89 -7.01
N GLU A 90 10.19 12.25 -6.55
CA GLU A 90 10.72 13.61 -6.67
C GLU A 90 10.87 14.05 -8.13
N LYS A 91 11.37 13.19 -9.02
CA LYS A 91 11.45 13.49 -10.45
C LYS A 91 10.08 13.76 -11.07
N LEU A 92 9.03 13.02 -10.68
CA LEU A 92 7.66 13.25 -11.15
C LEU A 92 7.12 14.59 -10.63
N SER A 93 7.53 15.03 -9.44
CA SER A 93 7.05 16.26 -8.82
C SER A 93 7.74 17.54 -9.32
N ILE A 94 8.78 17.44 -10.17
CA ILE A 94 9.54 18.61 -10.66
C ILE A 94 8.62 19.62 -11.35
N ASN A 95 7.78 19.14 -12.25
CA ASN A 95 6.89 20.00 -13.07
C ASN A 95 5.41 19.83 -12.73
N ASN A 96 5.08 18.98 -11.76
CA ASN A 96 3.71 18.58 -11.46
C ASN A 96 3.47 18.53 -9.94
N PRO A 97 2.32 19.03 -9.46
CA PRO A 97 1.93 18.72 -8.09
C PRO A 97 1.66 17.22 -7.98
N LEU A 98 2.17 16.58 -6.93
CA LEU A 98 2.06 15.14 -6.74
C LEU A 98 1.35 14.82 -5.43
N ILE A 99 0.47 13.84 -5.45
CA ILE A 99 -0.16 13.25 -4.28
C ILE A 99 0.38 11.83 -4.16
N LEU A 100 1.14 11.58 -3.09
CA LEU A 100 1.62 10.24 -2.74
C LEU A 100 0.63 9.61 -1.76
N VAL A 101 0.00 8.54 -2.21
CA VAL A 101 -0.90 7.73 -1.37
C VAL A 101 -0.05 6.73 -0.59
N THR A 102 -0.12 6.76 0.74
CA THR A 102 0.54 5.75 1.58
C THR A 102 -0.15 4.38 1.44
N PRO A 103 0.48 3.28 1.85
CA PRO A 103 -0.13 1.96 1.73
C PRO A 103 -1.50 1.89 2.39
N ILE A 104 -2.47 1.25 1.72
CA ILE A 104 -3.74 0.90 2.35
C ILE A 104 -3.54 -0.26 3.33
N PRO A 105 -4.38 -0.42 4.37
CA PRO A 105 -4.37 -1.60 5.21
C PRO A 105 -4.56 -2.87 4.38
N GLU A 106 -3.69 -3.86 4.57
CA GLU A 106 -3.77 -5.17 3.94
C GLU A 106 -4.23 -6.21 4.96
N PHE A 107 -5.18 -7.05 4.56
CA PHE A 107 -5.74 -8.09 5.42
C PHE A 107 -5.02 -9.42 5.21
N PRO A 108 -4.81 -10.23 6.26
CA PRO A 108 -4.19 -11.56 6.12
C PRO A 108 -5.13 -12.61 5.52
N PHE A 109 -6.29 -12.19 5.02
CA PHE A 109 -7.31 -13.05 4.42
C PHE A 109 -8.13 -12.29 3.37
N ASN A 110 -8.84 -13.03 2.53
CA ASN A 110 -9.81 -12.45 1.60
C ASN A 110 -11.03 -11.93 2.37
N VAL A 111 -11.22 -10.61 2.40
CA VAL A 111 -12.24 -9.94 3.21
C VAL A 111 -13.66 -10.37 2.83
N PRO A 112 -14.11 -10.37 1.56
CA PRO A 112 -15.43 -10.86 1.18
C PRO A 112 -15.70 -12.29 1.60
N LYS A 113 -14.71 -13.17 1.44
CA LYS A 113 -14.84 -14.57 1.82
C LYS A 113 -14.98 -14.72 3.33
N ARG A 114 -14.21 -13.97 4.09
CA ARG A 114 -14.31 -13.96 5.56
C ARG A 114 -15.66 -13.45 6.03
N ALA A 115 -16.15 -12.35 5.43
CA ALA A 115 -17.47 -11.81 5.73
C ALA A 115 -18.60 -12.81 5.40
N ALA A 116 -18.53 -13.47 4.24
CA ALA A 116 -19.51 -14.48 3.87
C ALA A 116 -19.51 -15.69 4.81
N LEU A 117 -18.35 -16.12 5.30
CA LEU A 117 -18.26 -17.20 6.29
C LEU A 117 -18.85 -16.78 7.64
N ALA A 118 -18.55 -15.57 8.10
CA ALA A 118 -19.06 -15.04 9.35
C ALA A 118 -20.59 -14.98 9.36
N LEU A 119 -21.21 -14.58 8.24
CA LEU A 119 -22.68 -14.55 8.10
C LEU A 119 -23.35 -15.93 8.26
N ASN A 120 -22.62 -17.02 8.08
CA ASN A 120 -23.13 -18.39 8.22
C ASN A 120 -22.94 -18.95 9.63
N THR A 121 -22.37 -18.20 10.56
CA THR A 121 -22.24 -18.61 11.97
C THR A 121 -23.38 -18.04 12.80
N GLU A 122 -23.90 -18.82 13.75
CA GLU A 122 -25.00 -18.39 14.64
C GLU A 122 -24.57 -17.25 15.58
N ASP A 123 -23.27 -17.15 15.86
CA ASP A 123 -22.69 -16.17 16.78
C ASP A 123 -22.30 -14.84 16.11
N PHE A 124 -22.50 -14.70 14.79
CA PHE A 124 -22.14 -13.47 14.08
C PHE A 124 -23.26 -12.43 14.18
N ASP A 125 -23.00 -11.36 14.92
CA ASP A 125 -23.84 -10.17 14.85
C ASP A 125 -23.56 -9.44 13.53
N LYS A 126 -24.63 -9.09 12.79
CA LYS A 126 -24.54 -8.34 11.53
C LYS A 126 -23.89 -6.96 11.67
N THR A 127 -23.69 -6.50 12.90
CA THR A 127 -22.95 -5.29 13.22
C THR A 127 -21.44 -5.52 13.37
N ASP A 128 -21.00 -6.79 13.50
CA ASP A 128 -19.59 -7.12 13.62
C ASP A 128 -18.84 -6.82 12.32
N GLU A 129 -17.76 -6.08 12.46
CA GLU A 129 -16.94 -5.68 11.32
C GLU A 129 -15.69 -6.55 11.24
N ILE A 130 -15.29 -6.85 10.00
CA ILE A 130 -14.01 -7.54 9.74
C ILE A 130 -12.90 -6.51 9.86
N THR A 131 -12.03 -6.70 10.82
CA THR A 131 -10.98 -5.73 11.15
C THR A 131 -9.61 -6.38 11.30
N ILE A 132 -8.57 -5.55 11.22
CA ILE A 132 -7.23 -5.81 11.74
C ILE A 132 -6.87 -4.70 12.73
N SER A 133 -5.90 -4.94 13.63
CA SER A 133 -5.43 -3.85 14.48
C SER A 133 -4.65 -2.82 13.67
N LYS A 134 -4.78 -1.54 14.03
CA LYS A 134 -3.96 -0.48 13.43
C LYS A 134 -2.47 -0.71 13.69
N ASN A 135 -2.13 -1.38 14.78
CA ASN A 135 -0.75 -1.76 15.09
C ASN A 135 -0.20 -2.77 14.08
N GLU A 136 -0.98 -3.75 13.62
CA GLU A 136 -0.57 -4.66 12.54
C GLU A 136 -0.27 -3.91 11.25
N TYR A 137 -1.12 -2.94 10.88
CA TYR A 137 -0.87 -2.05 9.75
C TYR A 137 0.45 -1.28 9.92
N LEU A 138 0.69 -0.69 11.09
CA LEU A 138 1.90 0.09 11.38
C LEU A 138 3.17 -0.79 11.34
N ILE A 139 3.13 -1.98 11.91
CA ILE A 139 4.25 -2.94 11.88
C ILE A 139 4.58 -3.31 10.44
N ARG A 140 3.56 -3.68 9.64
CA ARG A 140 3.75 -4.06 8.25
C ARG A 140 4.35 -2.94 7.39
N ASN A 141 3.94 -1.71 7.64
CA ASN A 141 4.37 -0.56 6.84
C ASN A 141 5.49 0.25 7.49
N HIS A 142 6.02 -0.21 8.63
CA HIS A 142 6.97 0.55 9.46
C HIS A 142 8.12 1.13 8.66
N TYR A 143 8.80 0.31 7.87
CA TYR A 143 9.98 0.74 7.12
C TYR A 143 9.65 1.84 6.10
N PHE A 144 8.56 1.68 5.34
CA PHE A 144 8.11 2.71 4.39
C PHE A 144 7.73 4.02 5.10
N LEU A 145 6.94 3.92 6.16
CA LEU A 145 6.48 5.10 6.91
C LEU A 145 7.63 5.85 7.57
N GLU A 146 8.63 5.15 8.11
CA GLU A 146 9.85 5.76 8.65
C GLU A 146 10.66 6.48 7.57
N GLU A 147 10.84 5.86 6.40
CA GLU A 147 11.56 6.47 5.28
C GLU A 147 10.80 7.68 4.71
N LEU A 148 9.48 7.62 4.63
CA LEU A 148 8.64 8.75 4.28
C LEU A 148 8.80 9.90 5.27
N ARG A 149 8.73 9.61 6.58
CA ARG A 149 8.87 10.61 7.65
C ARG A 149 10.22 11.34 7.59
N LYS A 150 11.31 10.63 7.31
CA LYS A 150 12.65 11.23 7.17
C LYS A 150 12.75 12.21 6.01
N ARG A 151 11.94 12.02 4.96
CA ARG A 151 11.95 12.83 3.73
C ARG A 151 10.90 13.94 3.71
N THR A 152 9.94 13.88 4.61
CA THR A 152 8.87 14.90 4.70
C THR A 152 9.36 16.13 5.50
N PRO A 153 9.09 17.39 5.04
CA PRO A 153 8.28 17.73 3.88
C PRO A 153 9.04 17.65 2.55
N MET A 154 8.35 17.21 1.50
CA MET A 154 8.88 17.14 0.14
C MET A 154 8.23 18.22 -0.74
N LYS A 155 9.04 18.88 -1.57
CA LYS A 155 8.56 19.97 -2.45
C LYS A 155 7.57 19.45 -3.48
N ASN A 156 6.43 20.13 -3.61
CA ASN A 156 5.33 19.80 -4.54
C ASN A 156 4.68 18.43 -4.32
N ILE A 157 4.90 17.81 -3.17
CA ILE A 157 4.34 16.50 -2.83
C ILE A 157 3.44 16.64 -1.61
N ARG A 158 2.20 16.19 -1.74
CA ARG A 158 1.24 16.04 -0.65
C ARG A 158 1.09 14.56 -0.34
N ILE A 159 0.87 14.24 0.92
CA ILE A 159 0.65 12.86 1.37
C ILE A 159 -0.85 12.67 1.59
N LEU A 160 -1.40 11.59 1.04
CA LEU A 160 -2.73 11.12 1.34
C LEU A 160 -2.58 9.83 2.16
N ASP A 161 -3.05 9.84 3.39
CA ASP A 161 -3.04 8.67 4.27
C ASP A 161 -4.42 7.99 4.24
N PRO A 162 -4.53 6.79 3.65
CA PRO A 162 -5.78 6.05 3.62
C PRO A 162 -6.31 5.67 5.01
N THR A 163 -5.46 5.61 6.02
CA THR A 163 -5.89 5.26 7.38
C THR A 163 -6.84 6.30 7.97
N ASP A 164 -6.83 7.54 7.48
CA ASP A 164 -7.76 8.60 7.92
C ASP A 164 -9.23 8.26 7.66
N VAL A 165 -9.52 7.36 6.72
CA VAL A 165 -10.89 6.95 6.36
C VAL A 165 -11.13 5.44 6.41
N LEU A 166 -10.08 4.64 6.54
CA LEU A 166 -10.17 3.19 6.61
C LEU A 166 -9.92 2.64 8.02
N CYS A 167 -9.44 3.48 8.94
CA CYS A 167 -9.13 3.07 10.31
C CYS A 167 -9.69 4.09 11.32
N ASP A 168 -9.86 3.64 12.55
CA ASP A 168 -9.93 4.51 13.72
C ASP A 168 -8.58 4.51 14.47
N ASP A 169 -8.59 4.87 15.75
CA ASP A 169 -7.37 4.90 16.57
C ASP A 169 -6.79 3.51 16.84
N ARG A 170 -7.58 2.45 16.75
CA ARG A 170 -7.22 1.08 17.14
C ARG A 170 -7.34 0.05 16.03
N LEU A 171 -8.33 0.19 15.16
CA LEU A 171 -8.71 -0.82 14.17
C LEU A 171 -8.71 -0.24 12.76
N CYS A 172 -8.39 -1.08 11.78
CA CYS A 172 -8.62 -0.83 10.35
C CYS A 172 -9.70 -1.77 9.85
N TYR A 173 -10.64 -1.24 9.08
CA TYR A 173 -11.88 -1.89 8.71
C TYR A 173 -11.82 -2.50 7.32
N GLY A 174 -12.18 -3.77 7.20
CA GLY A 174 -12.36 -4.48 5.94
C GLY A 174 -13.80 -4.45 5.44
N THR A 175 -14.75 -4.21 6.37
CA THR A 175 -16.18 -4.10 6.07
C THR A 175 -16.75 -2.83 6.68
N GLN A 176 -17.97 -2.48 6.26
CA GLN A 176 -18.84 -1.51 6.94
C GLN A 176 -20.12 -2.25 7.33
N GLY A 177 -20.27 -2.52 8.62
CA GLY A 177 -21.15 -3.58 9.03
C GLY A 177 -20.71 -4.88 8.33
N PHE A 178 -21.61 -5.59 7.68
CA PHE A 178 -21.27 -6.80 6.92
C PHE A 178 -20.87 -6.56 5.45
N TYR A 179 -20.92 -5.32 4.95
CA TYR A 179 -20.57 -5.01 3.55
C TYR A 179 -19.04 -4.87 3.38
N PRO A 180 -18.40 -5.72 2.55
CA PRO A 180 -16.97 -5.59 2.27
C PRO A 180 -16.65 -4.27 1.58
N ILE A 181 -15.66 -3.54 2.09
CA ILE A 181 -15.06 -2.38 1.43
C ILE A 181 -13.77 -2.76 0.70
N TYR A 182 -13.40 -4.03 0.72
CA TYR A 182 -12.34 -4.67 -0.05
C TYR A 182 -12.93 -5.74 -0.98
N SER A 183 -12.34 -5.90 -2.17
CA SER A 183 -12.68 -6.95 -3.14
C SER A 183 -11.90 -8.24 -2.91
N ASP A 184 -10.82 -8.15 -2.17
CA ASP A 184 -9.99 -9.28 -1.73
C ASP A 184 -9.27 -8.94 -0.40
N SER A 185 -7.96 -9.16 -0.29
CA SER A 185 -7.16 -8.85 0.89
C SER A 185 -6.58 -7.44 0.90
N ASP A 186 -6.45 -6.79 -0.27
CA ASP A 186 -5.67 -5.57 -0.45
C ASP A 186 -6.16 -4.64 -1.56
N HIS A 187 -7.21 -4.98 -2.27
CA HIS A 187 -7.85 -4.10 -3.25
C HIS A 187 -9.19 -3.60 -2.73
N LEU A 188 -9.38 -2.29 -2.74
CA LEU A 188 -10.64 -1.69 -2.34
C LEU A 188 -11.74 -1.98 -3.37
N THR A 189 -12.97 -2.14 -2.88
CA THR A 189 -14.17 -2.07 -3.73
C THR A 189 -14.41 -0.63 -4.21
N TYR A 190 -15.40 -0.44 -5.07
CA TYR A 190 -15.86 0.90 -5.44
C TYR A 190 -16.22 1.75 -4.22
N GLU A 191 -16.97 1.21 -3.27
CA GLU A 191 -17.38 1.92 -2.05
C GLU A 191 -16.17 2.21 -1.12
N GLY A 192 -15.22 1.28 -1.01
CA GLY A 192 -13.97 1.53 -0.30
C GLY A 192 -13.14 2.64 -0.95
N SER A 193 -13.01 2.61 -2.28
CA SER A 193 -12.27 3.63 -3.04
C SER A 193 -12.91 5.02 -2.97
N LYS A 194 -14.24 5.09 -2.92
CA LYS A 194 -14.99 6.34 -2.79
C LYS A 194 -14.62 7.13 -1.53
N ARG A 195 -14.29 6.43 -0.43
CA ARG A 195 -13.81 7.08 0.80
C ARG A 195 -12.50 7.82 0.57
N LEU A 196 -11.56 7.19 -0.16
CA LEU A 196 -10.31 7.85 -0.54
C LEU A 196 -10.54 9.01 -1.52
N GLY A 197 -11.54 8.89 -2.40
CA GLY A 197 -11.93 9.94 -3.32
C GLY A 197 -12.32 11.25 -2.63
N ILE A 198 -12.96 11.14 -1.45
CA ILE A 198 -13.31 12.31 -0.62
C ILE A 198 -12.04 13.00 -0.09
N LEU A 199 -11.08 12.23 0.45
CA LEU A 199 -9.80 12.78 0.90
C LEU A 199 -9.03 13.40 -0.26
N LEU A 200 -9.00 12.72 -1.40
CA LEU A 200 -8.29 13.16 -2.59
C LEU A 200 -8.85 14.51 -3.09
N SER A 201 -10.16 14.69 -3.10
CA SER A 201 -10.80 15.94 -3.54
C SER A 201 -10.40 17.15 -2.69
N ASN A 202 -10.04 16.95 -1.43
CA ASN A 202 -9.55 18.01 -0.55
C ASN A 202 -8.07 18.37 -0.79
N LEU A 203 -7.35 17.52 -1.54
CA LEU A 203 -5.94 17.71 -1.88
C LEU A 203 -5.73 18.24 -3.30
N LEU A 204 -6.73 18.22 -4.16
CA LEU A 204 -6.68 18.74 -5.53
C LEU A 204 -7.08 20.21 -5.56
#